data_0fb3853295dcce9a985f974bfbe30062
#
_entry.id   0fb3853295dcce9a985f974bfbe30062
#
_cell.length_a   1.000
_cell.length_b   1.000
_cell.length_c   1.000
_cell.angle_alpha   90.00
_cell.angle_beta   90.00
_cell.angle_gamma   90.00
#
_symmetry.space_group_name_H-M   'P 1'
#
loop_
_entity.id
_entity.type
_entity.pdbx_description
1 polymer ?
#
loop_
_entity_poly.entity_id
_entity_poly.type
_entity_poly.pdbx_seq_one_letter_code
_entity_poly.pdbx_strand_id
1 'polypeptide(L)'
;MVNGFRLGRRALLGSAAGAAAFGLAGTASAQKPLVIGFIYVGPRDDYGYNQAHAEAAAILKKMAGLKVVEEEKVPETVAVEKSMESMINLDGATLVFPTSFGYFDPHMLKEAAKFPKIQFRHCGGLWTQGKHPMNTGSYFGYIDEAQYLAGIVAGATSKSGKLGFVAAKPIPQVLRNINAFTLGAQSVNPKITTQAIFTGDWAMPVKEAEATNSMIAQGVDVVTCHVDSPKVVIETAERAGIMSSGYHCNQAKLAPKGYLTGAEWAWEKVYTDMVNDMK
;
A
#
# COMPACT_ATOMS: atom_id res chain seq x y z
N MET A 1 64.58 66.50 -19.99
CA MET A 1 64.24 66.16 -18.60
C MET A 1 63.28 64.96 -18.64
N VAL A 2 63.77 63.77 -18.31
CA VAL A 2 63.01 62.49 -18.41
C VAL A 2 62.70 62.09 -16.99
N ASN A 3 61.43 62.13 -16.60
CA ASN A 3 60.96 61.59 -15.29
C ASN A 3 60.66 60.15 -15.41
N GLY A 4 61.51 59.27 -14.81
CA GLY A 4 61.31 57.85 -14.69
C GLY A 4 60.36 57.52 -13.55
N PHE A 5 59.25 56.82 -13.86
CA PHE A 5 58.34 56.21 -12.90
C PHE A 5 58.94 54.91 -12.36
N ARG A 6 59.26 54.87 -11.06
CA ARG A 6 59.65 53.64 -10.36
C ARG A 6 58.42 52.94 -9.78
N LEU A 7 58.02 51.85 -10.35
CA LEU A 7 57.02 50.95 -9.77
C LEU A 7 57.59 50.22 -8.57
N GLY A 8 57.07 50.46 -7.38
CA GLY A 8 57.47 49.84 -6.14
C GLY A 8 57.10 48.37 -6.04
N ARG A 9 58.01 47.53 -5.54
CA ARG A 9 57.85 46.09 -5.33
C ARG A 9 56.65 45.65 -4.49
N ARG A 10 55.88 46.56 -3.94
CA ARG A 10 54.70 46.27 -3.13
C ARG A 10 53.39 46.08 -3.93
N ALA A 11 53.33 46.47 -5.21
CA ALA A 11 52.14 46.34 -6.06
C ALA A 11 52.01 44.93 -6.72
N LEU A 12 53.04 44.05 -6.64
CA LEU A 12 53.06 42.75 -7.28
C LEU A 12 52.65 41.59 -6.34
N LEU A 13 52.46 41.83 -5.02
CA LEU A 13 52.08 40.79 -4.06
C LEU A 13 50.54 40.82 -3.73
N GLY A 14 49.81 41.76 -4.23
CA GLY A 14 48.36 41.86 -4.02
C GLY A 14 47.49 41.10 -5.02
N SER A 15 48.03 40.69 -6.17
CA SER A 15 47.26 40.10 -7.27
C SER A 15 47.34 38.56 -7.34
N ALA A 16 48.15 37.92 -6.51
CA ALA A 16 48.31 36.47 -6.51
C ALA A 16 47.44 35.75 -5.45
N ALA A 17 46.83 36.51 -4.50
CA ALA A 17 46.01 35.91 -3.45
C ALA A 17 44.50 35.80 -3.83
N GLY A 18 44.09 36.40 -4.95
CA GLY A 18 42.68 36.40 -5.40
C GLY A 18 42.29 35.26 -6.33
N ALA A 19 43.26 34.50 -6.87
CA ALA A 19 43.00 33.43 -7.85
C ALA A 19 42.93 32.03 -7.26
N ALA A 20 43.24 31.84 -5.97
CA ALA A 20 43.24 30.50 -5.34
C ALA A 20 41.95 30.09 -4.60
N ALA A 21 40.94 30.98 -4.56
CA ALA A 21 39.68 30.72 -3.83
C ALA A 21 38.51 30.25 -4.71
N PHE A 22 38.71 30.11 -6.03
CA PHE A 22 37.63 29.67 -6.95
C PHE A 22 37.76 28.22 -7.42
N GLY A 23 38.62 27.41 -6.79
CA GLY A 23 38.94 26.03 -7.24
C GLY A 23 38.39 24.89 -6.42
N LEU A 24 37.52 25.11 -5.41
CA LEU A 24 36.95 24.02 -4.58
C LEU A 24 35.43 24.13 -4.47
N ALA A 25 34.75 24.53 -5.55
CA ALA A 25 33.39 24.06 -5.74
C ALA A 25 33.49 22.59 -6.13
N GLY A 26 33.66 21.72 -5.14
CA GLY A 26 33.50 20.28 -5.33
C GLY A 26 32.18 20.07 -6.05
N THR A 27 32.24 19.49 -7.26
CA THR A 27 31.04 18.97 -7.90
C THR A 27 30.46 17.98 -6.90
N ALA A 28 29.43 18.41 -6.16
CA ALA A 28 28.59 17.49 -5.40
C ALA A 28 28.10 16.48 -6.45
N SER A 29 28.70 15.30 -6.46
CA SER A 29 28.24 14.20 -7.28
C SER A 29 26.80 13.98 -6.85
N ALA A 30 25.85 14.39 -7.68
CA ALA A 30 24.45 14.16 -7.41
C ALA A 30 24.30 12.63 -7.28
N GLN A 31 24.12 12.16 -6.06
CA GLN A 31 23.91 10.74 -5.79
C GLN A 31 22.72 10.30 -6.63
N LYS A 32 22.89 9.22 -7.42
CA LYS A 32 21.80 8.70 -8.24
C LYS A 32 20.59 8.43 -7.33
N PRO A 33 19.38 8.83 -7.73
CA PRO A 33 18.21 8.60 -6.92
C PRO A 33 18.01 7.10 -6.69
N LEU A 34 17.59 6.73 -5.49
CA LEU A 34 17.14 5.38 -5.19
C LEU A 34 15.82 5.14 -5.94
N VAL A 35 15.78 4.13 -6.81
CA VAL A 35 14.60 3.79 -7.60
C VAL A 35 13.81 2.68 -6.94
N ILE A 36 12.52 2.93 -6.74
CA ILE A 36 11.61 2.03 -6.03
C ILE A 36 10.45 1.69 -6.96
N GLY A 37 10.14 0.39 -7.10
CA GLY A 37 9.02 -0.10 -7.89
C GLY A 37 7.83 -0.53 -7.02
N PHE A 38 6.62 -0.16 -7.42
CA PHE A 38 5.37 -0.68 -6.86
C PHE A 38 4.55 -1.36 -7.94
N ILE A 39 4.03 -2.55 -7.64
CA ILE A 39 3.17 -3.31 -8.55
C ILE A 39 1.85 -3.60 -7.83
N TYR A 40 0.74 -3.18 -8.47
CA TYR A 40 -0.62 -3.30 -7.95
C TYR A 40 -1.42 -4.29 -8.79
N VAL A 41 -2.24 -5.10 -8.16
CA VAL A 41 -3.10 -6.09 -8.86
C VAL A 41 -4.32 -5.43 -9.49
N GLY A 42 -4.81 -4.34 -8.93
CA GLY A 42 -5.92 -3.55 -9.42
C GLY A 42 -5.55 -2.09 -9.73
N PRO A 43 -6.54 -1.25 -10.04
CA PRO A 43 -6.34 0.17 -10.27
C PRO A 43 -5.99 0.92 -8.99
N ARG A 44 -5.17 1.97 -9.10
CA ARG A 44 -4.71 2.79 -7.96
C ARG A 44 -5.79 3.69 -7.34
N ASP A 45 -6.98 3.71 -7.90
CA ASP A 45 -8.14 4.48 -7.48
C ASP A 45 -9.35 3.59 -7.18
N ASP A 46 -9.09 2.36 -6.72
CA ASP A 46 -10.11 1.34 -6.47
C ASP A 46 -10.97 1.59 -5.21
N TYR A 47 -10.75 2.67 -4.50
CA TYR A 47 -11.33 2.93 -3.18
C TYR A 47 -11.03 1.83 -2.15
N GLY A 48 -9.89 1.15 -2.30
CA GLY A 48 -9.56 0.01 -1.46
C GLY A 48 -8.08 -0.31 -1.37
N TYR A 49 -7.75 -1.59 -1.61
CA TYR A 49 -6.42 -2.14 -1.37
C TYR A 49 -5.32 -1.45 -2.16
N ASN A 50 -5.51 -1.32 -3.47
CA ASN A 50 -4.48 -0.75 -4.33
C ASN A 50 -4.34 0.77 -4.11
N GLN A 51 -5.44 1.48 -3.84
CA GLN A 51 -5.42 2.89 -3.48
C GLN A 51 -4.64 3.14 -2.19
N ALA A 52 -4.81 2.33 -1.15
CA ALA A 52 -4.09 2.49 0.11
C ALA A 52 -2.56 2.40 -0.09
N HIS A 53 -2.09 1.49 -0.93
CA HIS A 53 -0.68 1.39 -1.30
C HIS A 53 -0.21 2.57 -2.16
N ALA A 54 -1.01 2.98 -3.14
CA ALA A 54 -0.69 4.08 -4.04
C ALA A 54 -0.61 5.44 -3.31
N GLU A 55 -1.47 5.68 -2.32
CA GLU A 55 -1.42 6.87 -1.46
C GLU A 55 -0.11 6.94 -0.69
N ALA A 56 0.36 5.84 -0.13
CA ALA A 56 1.66 5.76 0.53
C ALA A 56 2.83 5.94 -0.46
N ALA A 57 2.77 5.34 -1.65
CA ALA A 57 3.75 5.55 -2.72
C ALA A 57 3.82 7.03 -3.15
N ALA A 58 2.68 7.73 -3.17
CA ALA A 58 2.62 9.16 -3.48
C ALA A 58 3.34 10.04 -2.43
N ILE A 59 3.41 9.60 -1.18
CA ILE A 59 4.21 10.25 -0.13
C ILE A 59 5.69 10.06 -0.41
N LEU A 60 6.12 8.82 -0.75
CA LEU A 60 7.52 8.54 -1.10
C LEU A 60 8.00 9.35 -2.31
N LYS A 61 7.14 9.62 -3.30
CA LYS A 61 7.48 10.46 -4.47
C LYS A 61 7.91 11.88 -4.09
N LYS A 62 7.51 12.37 -2.91
CA LYS A 62 7.86 13.70 -2.40
C LYS A 62 9.20 13.72 -1.67
N MET A 63 9.79 12.56 -1.38
CA MET A 63 11.06 12.46 -0.66
C MET A 63 12.24 12.72 -1.59
N ALA A 64 13.16 13.56 -1.15
CA ALA A 64 14.37 13.87 -1.92
C ALA A 64 15.24 12.63 -2.15
N GLY A 65 15.79 12.51 -3.36
CA GLY A 65 16.66 11.39 -3.73
C GLY A 65 15.95 10.08 -4.03
N LEU A 66 14.61 10.10 -4.18
CA LEU A 66 13.83 8.94 -4.61
C LEU A 66 13.24 9.13 -6.02
N LYS A 67 13.19 8.03 -6.78
CA LYS A 67 12.35 7.88 -7.97
C LYS A 67 11.41 6.70 -7.71
N VAL A 68 10.11 6.91 -7.78
CA VAL A 68 9.10 5.86 -7.63
C VAL A 68 8.49 5.56 -8.99
N VAL A 69 8.52 4.28 -9.39
CA VAL A 69 7.85 3.75 -10.58
C VAL A 69 6.72 2.84 -10.15
N GLU A 70 5.62 2.86 -10.88
CA GLU A 70 4.40 2.15 -10.52
C GLU A 70 3.77 1.49 -11.73
N GLU A 71 3.26 0.28 -11.56
CA GLU A 71 2.45 -0.42 -12.55
C GLU A 71 1.19 -0.96 -11.88
N GLU A 72 0.03 -0.78 -12.53
CA GLU A 72 -1.27 -1.18 -12.02
C GLU A 72 -1.95 -2.21 -12.91
N LYS A 73 -2.95 -2.91 -12.35
CA LYS A 73 -3.75 -3.93 -13.07
C LYS A 73 -2.89 -5.09 -13.57
N VAL A 74 -1.87 -5.45 -12.80
CA VAL A 74 -1.01 -6.59 -13.09
C VAL A 74 -1.62 -7.84 -12.45
N PRO A 75 -2.00 -8.87 -13.22
CA PRO A 75 -2.61 -10.07 -12.63
C PRO A 75 -1.58 -10.91 -11.86
N GLU A 76 -2.06 -11.72 -10.92
CA GLU A 76 -1.27 -12.69 -10.13
C GLU A 76 -0.83 -13.90 -11.00
N THR A 77 -0.09 -13.61 -12.06
CA THR A 77 0.42 -14.58 -13.04
C THR A 77 1.86 -14.23 -13.40
N VAL A 78 2.43 -14.92 -14.39
CA VAL A 78 3.75 -14.60 -14.95
C VAL A 78 3.89 -13.14 -15.44
N ALA A 79 2.81 -12.41 -15.56
CA ALA A 79 2.82 -10.99 -15.91
C ALA A 79 3.58 -10.16 -14.86
N VAL A 80 3.43 -10.47 -13.57
CA VAL A 80 4.12 -9.73 -12.50
C VAL A 80 5.64 -9.94 -12.53
N GLU A 81 6.13 -11.10 -13.00
CA GLU A 81 7.57 -11.33 -13.21
C GLU A 81 8.12 -10.34 -14.24
N LYS A 82 7.39 -10.13 -15.35
CA LYS A 82 7.77 -9.18 -16.42
C LYS A 82 7.75 -7.73 -15.91
N SER A 83 6.78 -7.38 -15.09
CA SER A 83 6.72 -6.06 -14.45
C SER A 83 7.93 -5.83 -13.54
N MET A 84 8.29 -6.79 -12.69
CA MET A 84 9.49 -6.72 -11.86
C MET A 84 10.76 -6.60 -12.70
N GLU A 85 10.91 -7.42 -13.75
CA GLU A 85 12.04 -7.35 -14.68
C GLU A 85 12.15 -5.99 -15.39
N SER A 86 11.03 -5.44 -15.83
CA SER A 86 10.96 -4.12 -16.48
C SER A 86 11.44 -3.03 -15.53
N MET A 87 10.90 -2.97 -14.32
CA MET A 87 11.30 -1.98 -13.31
C MET A 87 12.78 -2.07 -12.96
N ILE A 88 13.34 -3.30 -12.87
CA ILE A 88 14.75 -3.52 -12.56
C ILE A 88 15.65 -3.12 -13.74
N ASN A 89 15.37 -3.63 -14.94
CA ASN A 89 16.27 -3.52 -16.09
C ASN A 89 16.14 -2.18 -16.83
N LEU A 90 14.93 -1.61 -16.89
CA LEU A 90 14.69 -0.37 -17.65
C LEU A 90 14.69 0.86 -16.75
N ASP A 91 14.08 0.77 -15.56
CA ASP A 91 13.99 1.89 -14.63
C ASP A 91 15.13 1.95 -13.61
N GLY A 92 15.84 0.84 -13.39
CA GLY A 92 16.92 0.72 -12.43
C GLY A 92 16.45 0.56 -10.99
N ALA A 93 15.27 -0.04 -10.79
CA ALA A 93 14.74 -0.27 -9.45
C ALA A 93 15.67 -1.21 -8.64
N THR A 94 15.95 -0.82 -7.40
CA THR A 94 16.75 -1.60 -6.44
C THR A 94 15.93 -2.11 -5.26
N LEU A 95 14.72 -1.59 -5.10
CA LEU A 95 13.71 -2.04 -4.16
C LEU A 95 12.37 -2.17 -4.91
N VAL A 96 11.72 -3.33 -4.82
CA VAL A 96 10.43 -3.59 -5.46
C VAL A 96 9.43 -4.06 -4.43
N PHE A 97 8.23 -3.47 -4.48
CA PHE A 97 7.08 -3.82 -3.67
C PHE A 97 6.01 -4.48 -4.55
N PRO A 98 6.01 -5.81 -4.73
CA PRO A 98 4.90 -6.53 -5.31
C PRO A 98 3.83 -6.69 -4.21
N THR A 99 2.74 -5.90 -4.31
CA THR A 99 1.83 -5.71 -3.17
C THR A 99 0.79 -6.82 -3.00
N SER A 100 0.40 -7.53 -4.07
CA SER A 100 -0.65 -8.53 -4.00
C SER A 100 -0.20 -9.85 -3.39
N PHE A 101 -1.11 -10.53 -2.67
CA PHE A 101 -0.84 -11.78 -1.97
C PHE A 101 -0.25 -12.88 -2.86
N GLY A 102 -0.83 -13.09 -4.05
CA GLY A 102 -0.39 -14.13 -4.99
C GLY A 102 0.91 -13.80 -5.73
N TYR A 103 1.50 -12.62 -5.53
CA TYR A 103 2.80 -12.30 -6.14
C TYR A 103 3.99 -12.96 -5.45
N PHE A 104 3.82 -13.46 -4.21
CA PHE A 104 4.93 -13.96 -3.41
C PHE A 104 5.57 -15.22 -4.01
N ASP A 105 4.81 -16.29 -4.10
CA ASP A 105 5.24 -17.61 -4.56
C ASP A 105 4.35 -18.07 -5.73
N PRO A 106 4.92 -18.41 -6.90
CA PRO A 106 6.37 -18.53 -7.18
C PRO A 106 7.04 -17.25 -7.66
N HIS A 107 6.29 -16.18 -7.98
CA HIS A 107 6.72 -15.09 -8.84
C HIS A 107 7.86 -14.26 -8.23
N MET A 108 7.64 -13.65 -7.07
CA MET A 108 8.68 -12.83 -6.43
C MET A 108 9.89 -13.66 -6.02
N LEU A 109 9.67 -14.89 -5.52
CA LEU A 109 10.79 -15.77 -5.12
C LEU A 109 11.69 -16.13 -6.30
N LYS A 110 11.10 -16.35 -7.48
CA LYS A 110 11.82 -16.63 -8.72
C LYS A 110 12.64 -15.41 -9.17
N GLU A 111 12.05 -14.22 -9.15
CA GLU A 111 12.75 -12.99 -9.52
C GLU A 111 13.83 -12.61 -8.50
N ALA A 112 13.61 -12.86 -7.22
CA ALA A 112 14.62 -12.66 -6.19
C ALA A 112 15.87 -13.55 -6.38
N ALA A 113 15.69 -14.79 -6.80
CA ALA A 113 16.79 -15.68 -7.16
C ALA A 113 17.56 -15.19 -8.39
N LYS A 114 16.86 -14.64 -9.39
CA LYS A 114 17.43 -14.10 -10.62
C LYS A 114 18.18 -12.77 -10.40
N PHE A 115 17.70 -11.94 -9.48
CA PHE A 115 18.25 -10.62 -9.17
C PHE A 115 18.73 -10.51 -7.72
N PRO A 116 19.81 -11.17 -7.31
CA PRO A 116 20.23 -11.27 -5.91
C PRO A 116 20.66 -9.95 -5.26
N LYS A 117 20.89 -8.89 -6.04
CA LYS A 117 21.23 -7.55 -5.55
C LYS A 117 20.02 -6.64 -5.35
N ILE A 118 18.86 -7.04 -5.84
CA ILE A 118 17.60 -6.29 -5.72
C ILE A 118 16.88 -6.74 -4.47
N GLN A 119 16.29 -5.80 -3.75
CA GLN A 119 15.47 -6.07 -2.58
C GLN A 119 14.00 -6.17 -2.98
N PHE A 120 13.31 -7.17 -2.45
CA PHE A 120 11.88 -7.37 -2.68
C PHE A 120 11.15 -7.37 -1.33
N ARG A 121 10.07 -6.61 -1.21
CA ARG A 121 9.25 -6.51 0.01
C ARG A 121 7.79 -6.73 -0.33
N HIS A 122 7.27 -7.88 0.06
CA HIS A 122 5.92 -8.33 -0.27
C HIS A 122 4.93 -8.01 0.85
N CYS A 123 3.72 -7.58 0.51
CA CYS A 123 2.63 -7.40 1.46
C CYS A 123 1.83 -8.71 1.62
N GLY A 124 1.95 -9.38 2.77
CA GLY A 124 1.24 -10.64 3.01
C GLY A 124 1.75 -11.45 4.21
N GLY A 125 2.89 -11.07 4.81
CA GLY A 125 3.41 -11.76 5.99
C GLY A 125 3.88 -13.20 5.74
N LEU A 126 4.33 -13.53 4.52
CA LEU A 126 4.62 -14.92 4.11
C LEU A 126 6.09 -15.32 4.23
N TRP A 127 7.00 -14.35 4.40
CA TRP A 127 8.43 -14.63 4.46
C TRP A 127 8.82 -15.38 5.75
N THR A 128 9.69 -16.38 5.60
CA THR A 128 10.21 -17.17 6.72
C THR A 128 11.73 -17.26 6.61
N GLN A 129 12.42 -16.89 7.68
CA GLN A 129 13.87 -16.96 7.77
C GLN A 129 14.37 -18.40 7.56
N GLY A 130 15.45 -18.55 6.79
CA GLY A 130 16.05 -19.83 6.47
C GLY A 130 15.30 -20.63 5.39
N LYS A 131 14.09 -20.23 5.00
CA LYS A 131 13.30 -20.85 3.93
C LYS A 131 13.33 -20.04 2.63
N HIS A 132 13.32 -18.71 2.74
CA HIS A 132 13.21 -17.82 1.58
C HIS A 132 14.49 -17.01 1.38
N PRO A 133 14.78 -16.51 0.14
CA PRO A 133 15.96 -15.72 -0.15
C PRO A 133 16.10 -14.49 0.77
N MET A 134 17.33 -14.15 1.16
CA MET A 134 17.63 -13.06 2.08
C MET A 134 17.37 -11.65 1.50
N ASN A 135 17.33 -11.54 0.17
CA ASN A 135 16.95 -10.30 -0.52
C ASN A 135 15.42 -10.16 -0.65
N THR A 136 14.66 -11.04 -0.03
CA THR A 136 13.20 -10.94 0.09
C THR A 136 12.77 -10.64 1.52
N GLY A 137 11.61 -10.03 1.66
CA GLY A 137 10.94 -9.83 2.94
C GLY A 137 9.45 -9.74 2.74
N SER A 138 8.69 -9.91 3.81
CA SER A 138 7.25 -9.76 3.77
C SER A 138 6.79 -8.99 5.02
N TYR A 139 5.83 -8.11 4.84
CA TYR A 139 5.22 -7.33 5.90
C TYR A 139 3.70 -7.48 5.84
N PHE A 140 3.04 -7.22 6.95
CA PHE A 140 1.59 -7.12 7.02
C PHE A 140 1.20 -6.37 8.29
N GLY A 141 0.01 -5.75 8.32
CA GLY A 141 -0.52 -5.08 9.50
C GLY A 141 -1.58 -5.92 10.21
N TYR A 142 -1.85 -5.62 11.46
CA TYR A 142 -2.91 -6.24 12.27
C TYR A 142 -4.24 -5.51 12.08
N ILE A 143 -4.72 -5.45 10.83
CA ILE A 143 -5.99 -4.75 10.50
C ILE A 143 -7.21 -5.46 11.10
N ASP A 144 -7.07 -6.70 11.49
CA ASP A 144 -8.06 -7.42 12.27
C ASP A 144 -8.38 -6.76 13.61
N GLU A 145 -7.42 -6.05 14.23
CA GLU A 145 -7.67 -5.23 15.43
C GLU A 145 -8.64 -4.08 15.10
N ALA A 146 -8.43 -3.38 13.98
CA ALA A 146 -9.34 -2.34 13.50
C ALA A 146 -10.70 -2.92 13.08
N GLN A 147 -10.73 -4.11 12.48
CA GLN A 147 -11.96 -4.83 12.17
C GLN A 147 -12.75 -5.24 13.42
N TYR A 148 -12.06 -5.59 14.51
CA TYR A 148 -12.72 -5.83 15.80
C TYR A 148 -13.43 -4.57 16.30
N LEU A 149 -12.77 -3.41 16.26
CA LEU A 149 -13.36 -2.13 16.65
C LEU A 149 -14.54 -1.76 15.73
N ALA A 150 -14.41 -1.99 14.42
CA ALA A 150 -15.50 -1.80 13.46
C ALA A 150 -16.69 -2.74 13.78
N GLY A 151 -16.41 -3.96 14.21
CA GLY A 151 -17.41 -4.90 14.69
C GLY A 151 -18.18 -4.40 15.91
N ILE A 152 -17.50 -3.78 16.89
CA ILE A 152 -18.15 -3.14 18.06
C ILE A 152 -19.18 -2.09 17.60
N VAL A 153 -18.77 -1.21 16.67
CA VAL A 153 -19.66 -0.16 16.12
C VAL A 153 -20.84 -0.78 15.37
N ALA A 154 -20.59 -1.78 14.54
CA ALA A 154 -21.63 -2.50 13.81
C ALA A 154 -22.61 -3.19 14.77
N GLY A 155 -22.10 -3.85 15.81
CA GLY A 155 -22.92 -4.51 16.82
C GLY A 155 -23.80 -3.57 17.63
N ALA A 156 -23.27 -2.38 17.98
CA ALA A 156 -24.04 -1.34 18.67
C ALA A 156 -25.10 -0.69 17.77
N THR A 157 -24.92 -0.71 16.45
CA THR A 157 -25.80 -0.05 15.47
C THR A 157 -26.88 -0.99 14.93
N SER A 158 -26.55 -2.28 14.73
CA SER A 158 -27.47 -3.26 14.15
C SER A 158 -28.75 -3.41 14.99
N LYS A 159 -29.89 -3.38 14.33
CA LYS A 159 -31.21 -3.62 14.91
C LYS A 159 -31.69 -5.06 14.70
N SER A 160 -31.25 -5.66 13.57
CA SER A 160 -31.62 -7.03 13.21
C SER A 160 -30.76 -8.08 13.94
N GLY A 161 -29.60 -7.71 14.44
CA GLY A 161 -28.60 -8.64 14.94
C GLY A 161 -27.93 -9.50 13.86
N LYS A 162 -28.14 -9.16 12.58
CA LYS A 162 -27.57 -9.86 11.44
C LYS A 162 -26.60 -8.94 10.69
N LEU A 163 -25.33 -9.31 10.69
CA LEU A 163 -24.28 -8.60 9.97
C LEU A 163 -23.88 -9.37 8.72
N GLY A 164 -23.39 -8.64 7.72
CA GLY A 164 -22.87 -9.20 6.48
C GLY A 164 -21.37 -8.95 6.31
N PHE A 165 -20.68 -9.93 5.73
CA PHE A 165 -19.27 -9.83 5.38
C PHE A 165 -19.03 -10.37 3.96
N VAL A 166 -18.78 -9.47 3.00
CA VAL A 166 -18.39 -9.86 1.63
C VAL A 166 -16.90 -10.12 1.61
N ALA A 167 -16.49 -11.34 1.27
CA ALA A 167 -15.11 -11.78 1.34
C ALA A 167 -14.60 -12.25 -0.03
N ALA A 168 -13.32 -12.02 -0.33
CA ALA A 168 -12.69 -12.45 -1.57
C ALA A 168 -12.35 -13.96 -1.54
N LYS A 169 -11.27 -14.31 -0.88
CA LYS A 169 -10.72 -15.68 -0.82
C LYS A 169 -10.61 -16.16 0.64
N PRO A 170 -10.79 -17.45 0.93
CA PRO A 170 -10.73 -17.96 2.31
C PRO A 170 -9.28 -18.19 2.78
N ILE A 171 -8.46 -17.15 2.72
CA ILE A 171 -7.09 -17.18 3.24
C ILE A 171 -7.05 -16.73 4.72
N PRO A 172 -6.00 -17.05 5.49
CA PRO A 172 -5.93 -16.76 6.92
C PRO A 172 -6.21 -15.30 7.29
N GLN A 173 -5.73 -14.33 6.52
CA GLN A 173 -5.95 -12.91 6.77
C GLN A 173 -7.43 -12.51 6.63
N VAL A 174 -8.13 -13.05 5.62
CA VAL A 174 -9.57 -12.81 5.41
C VAL A 174 -10.38 -13.43 6.53
N LEU A 175 -10.07 -14.67 6.90
CA LEU A 175 -10.76 -15.38 8.00
C LEU A 175 -10.56 -14.66 9.34
N ARG A 176 -9.37 -14.13 9.62
CA ARG A 176 -9.12 -13.32 10.83
C ARG A 176 -10.01 -12.09 10.88
N ASN A 177 -10.16 -11.38 9.76
CA ASN A 177 -10.99 -10.19 9.69
C ASN A 177 -12.48 -10.50 9.93
N ILE A 178 -12.99 -11.58 9.34
CA ILE A 178 -14.37 -12.04 9.57
C ILE A 178 -14.58 -12.35 11.06
N ASN A 179 -13.64 -13.10 11.66
CA ASN A 179 -13.72 -13.48 13.06
C ASN A 179 -13.60 -12.26 13.99
N ALA A 180 -12.66 -11.36 13.73
CA ALA A 180 -12.45 -10.16 14.52
C ALA A 180 -13.70 -9.24 14.50
N PHE A 181 -14.25 -8.97 13.31
CA PHE A 181 -15.48 -8.21 13.16
C PHE A 181 -16.66 -8.83 13.92
N THR A 182 -16.81 -10.16 13.78
CA THR A 182 -17.87 -10.90 14.46
C THR A 182 -17.72 -10.84 15.98
N LEU A 183 -16.49 -11.09 16.49
CA LEU A 183 -16.21 -11.05 17.93
C LEU A 183 -16.38 -9.63 18.51
N GLY A 184 -15.98 -8.60 17.75
CA GLY A 184 -16.25 -7.22 18.13
C GLY A 184 -17.74 -6.93 18.28
N ALA A 185 -18.55 -7.35 17.33
CA ALA A 185 -20.00 -7.20 17.39
C ALA A 185 -20.62 -8.00 18.55
N GLN A 186 -20.18 -9.23 18.76
CA GLN A 186 -20.65 -10.10 19.85
C GLN A 186 -20.22 -9.59 21.25
N SER A 187 -19.16 -8.80 21.35
CA SER A 187 -18.78 -8.17 22.63
C SER A 187 -19.85 -7.17 23.12
N VAL A 188 -20.62 -6.60 22.21
CA VAL A 188 -21.73 -5.68 22.49
C VAL A 188 -23.05 -6.44 22.63
N ASN A 189 -23.32 -7.38 21.73
CA ASN A 189 -24.51 -8.21 21.76
C ASN A 189 -24.17 -9.66 21.35
N PRO A 190 -24.08 -10.60 22.31
CA PRO A 190 -23.69 -11.99 22.05
C PRO A 190 -24.60 -12.77 21.10
N LYS A 191 -25.81 -12.26 20.79
CA LYS A 191 -26.76 -12.92 19.87
C LYS A 191 -26.51 -12.54 18.41
N ILE A 192 -25.60 -11.60 18.13
CA ILE A 192 -25.28 -11.19 16.77
C ILE A 192 -24.65 -12.35 16.00
N THR A 193 -25.07 -12.46 14.75
CA THR A 193 -24.50 -13.37 13.77
C THR A 193 -23.92 -12.61 12.58
N THR A 194 -22.82 -13.10 12.01
CA THR A 194 -22.23 -12.55 10.79
C THR A 194 -22.32 -13.61 9.69
N GLN A 195 -23.00 -13.27 8.60
CA GLN A 195 -23.02 -14.09 7.38
C GLN A 195 -21.84 -13.67 6.50
N ALA A 196 -20.98 -14.62 6.13
CA ALA A 196 -19.89 -14.40 5.18
C ALA A 196 -20.24 -15.02 3.82
N ILE A 197 -20.04 -14.28 2.73
CA ILE A 197 -20.14 -14.78 1.35
C ILE A 197 -18.83 -14.52 0.63
N PHE A 198 -18.21 -15.59 0.10
CA PHE A 198 -16.97 -15.54 -0.65
C PHE A 198 -17.25 -15.37 -2.13
N THR A 199 -16.63 -14.37 -2.76
CA THR A 199 -16.76 -14.08 -4.21
C THR A 199 -15.82 -14.91 -5.06
N GLY A 200 -14.71 -15.39 -4.49
CA GLY A 200 -13.73 -16.28 -5.12
C GLY A 200 -12.50 -15.58 -5.66
N ASP A 201 -12.50 -14.26 -5.82
CA ASP A 201 -11.32 -13.48 -6.21
C ASP A 201 -11.35 -12.08 -5.58
N TRP A 202 -10.21 -11.33 -5.70
CA TRP A 202 -9.99 -10.06 -5.06
C TRP A 202 -10.92 -8.95 -5.54
N ALA A 203 -11.27 -8.94 -6.84
CA ALA A 203 -12.15 -7.94 -7.44
C ALA A 203 -13.20 -8.62 -8.35
N MET A 204 -14.40 -8.79 -7.84
CA MET A 204 -15.53 -9.43 -8.52
C MET A 204 -16.80 -8.56 -8.37
N PRO A 205 -16.85 -7.35 -8.95
CA PRO A 205 -17.87 -6.35 -8.65
C PRO A 205 -19.31 -6.85 -8.82
N VAL A 206 -19.58 -7.71 -9.80
CA VAL A 206 -20.92 -8.30 -9.99
C VAL A 206 -21.26 -9.22 -8.83
N LYS A 207 -20.38 -10.15 -8.47
CA LYS A 207 -20.60 -11.08 -7.35
C LYS A 207 -20.64 -10.36 -5.99
N GLU A 208 -19.88 -9.30 -5.84
CA GLU A 208 -19.89 -8.45 -4.63
C GLU A 208 -21.25 -7.77 -4.44
N ALA A 209 -21.83 -7.22 -5.54
CA ALA A 209 -23.18 -6.66 -5.52
C ALA A 209 -24.24 -7.74 -5.25
N GLU A 210 -24.13 -8.90 -5.90
CA GLU A 210 -25.06 -10.05 -5.68
C GLU A 210 -24.99 -10.55 -4.23
N ALA A 211 -23.78 -10.72 -3.68
CA ALA A 211 -23.57 -11.13 -2.29
C ALA A 211 -24.20 -10.11 -1.32
N THR A 212 -23.95 -8.82 -1.54
CA THR A 212 -24.50 -7.75 -0.70
C THR A 212 -26.03 -7.75 -0.75
N ASN A 213 -26.61 -7.79 -1.95
CA ASN A 213 -28.08 -7.84 -2.11
C ASN A 213 -28.71 -9.10 -1.49
N SER A 214 -28.05 -10.26 -1.62
CA SER A 214 -28.49 -11.52 -1.02
C SER A 214 -28.54 -11.42 0.51
N MET A 215 -27.52 -10.82 1.12
CA MET A 215 -27.47 -10.59 2.58
C MET A 215 -28.58 -9.64 3.03
N ILE A 216 -28.80 -8.54 2.29
CA ILE A 216 -29.87 -7.57 2.55
C ILE A 216 -31.24 -8.25 2.52
N ALA A 217 -31.51 -9.09 1.52
CA ALA A 217 -32.73 -9.86 1.40
C ALA A 217 -32.94 -10.83 2.57
N GLN A 218 -31.89 -11.24 3.26
CA GLN A 218 -31.94 -12.11 4.46
C GLN A 218 -32.02 -11.32 5.77
N GLY A 219 -32.15 -9.98 5.69
CA GLY A 219 -32.33 -9.10 6.82
C GLY A 219 -31.03 -8.61 7.47
N VAL A 220 -29.90 -8.67 6.77
CA VAL A 220 -28.66 -8.00 7.17
C VAL A 220 -28.89 -6.49 7.12
N ASP A 221 -28.51 -5.77 8.17
CA ASP A 221 -28.67 -4.31 8.28
C ASP A 221 -27.37 -3.54 8.47
N VAL A 222 -26.23 -4.26 8.62
CA VAL A 222 -24.89 -3.70 8.57
C VAL A 222 -23.98 -4.65 7.77
N VAL A 223 -23.23 -4.12 6.79
CA VAL A 223 -22.31 -4.90 5.98
C VAL A 223 -20.89 -4.34 6.02
N THR A 224 -19.91 -5.21 5.97
CA THR A 224 -18.49 -4.89 5.70
C THR A 224 -17.92 -5.85 4.66
N CYS A 225 -16.64 -5.71 4.33
CA CYS A 225 -16.02 -6.58 3.34
C CYS A 225 -14.52 -6.75 3.55
N HIS A 226 -13.96 -7.74 2.84
CA HIS A 226 -12.54 -7.86 2.55
C HIS A 226 -12.39 -8.29 1.09
N VAL A 227 -12.51 -7.32 0.21
CA VAL A 227 -12.30 -7.37 -1.24
C VAL A 227 -11.41 -6.21 -1.63
N ASP A 228 -10.75 -6.25 -2.78
CA ASP A 228 -9.81 -5.19 -3.18
C ASP A 228 -10.49 -3.84 -3.35
N SER A 229 -11.69 -3.80 -3.92
CA SER A 229 -12.47 -2.59 -4.08
C SER A 229 -13.78 -2.63 -3.30
N PRO A 230 -13.83 -2.14 -2.07
CA PRO A 230 -15.04 -2.07 -1.27
C PRO A 230 -16.18 -1.24 -1.89
N LYS A 231 -15.89 -0.43 -2.89
CA LYS A 231 -16.80 0.53 -3.51
C LYS A 231 -18.18 -0.07 -3.80
N VAL A 232 -18.24 -1.22 -4.47
CA VAL A 232 -19.51 -1.85 -4.86
C VAL A 232 -20.34 -2.28 -3.65
N VAL A 233 -19.70 -2.85 -2.64
CA VAL A 233 -20.37 -3.27 -1.39
C VAL A 233 -20.94 -2.06 -0.67
N ILE A 234 -20.15 -1.03 -0.47
CA ILE A 234 -20.51 0.19 0.26
C ILE A 234 -21.63 0.96 -0.46
N GLU A 235 -21.52 1.17 -1.77
CA GLU A 235 -22.56 1.84 -2.57
C GLU A 235 -23.87 1.03 -2.64
N THR A 236 -23.77 -0.31 -2.64
CA THR A 236 -24.98 -1.16 -2.63
C THR A 236 -25.69 -1.08 -1.29
N ALA A 237 -24.95 -1.08 -0.18
CA ALA A 237 -25.51 -0.86 1.16
C ALA A 237 -26.20 0.51 1.29
N GLU A 238 -25.53 1.57 0.82
CA GLU A 238 -26.09 2.94 0.85
C GLU A 238 -27.39 3.05 0.04
N ARG A 239 -27.43 2.50 -1.19
CA ARG A 239 -28.65 2.48 -2.01
C ARG A 239 -29.79 1.72 -1.35
N ALA A 240 -29.50 0.67 -0.61
CA ALA A 240 -30.50 -0.13 0.09
C ALA A 240 -30.92 0.47 1.45
N GLY A 241 -30.25 1.54 1.90
CA GLY A 241 -30.53 2.19 3.18
C GLY A 241 -30.09 1.40 4.40
N ILE A 242 -29.14 0.46 4.26
CA ILE A 242 -28.48 -0.23 5.37
C ILE A 242 -27.13 0.41 5.68
N MET A 243 -26.58 0.11 6.86
CA MET A 243 -25.30 0.65 7.30
C MET A 243 -24.12 -0.15 6.73
N SER A 244 -22.96 0.52 6.64
CA SER A 244 -21.74 -0.10 6.18
C SER A 244 -20.53 0.28 7.01
N SER A 245 -19.54 -0.62 7.07
CA SER A 245 -18.22 -0.37 7.59
C SER A 245 -17.20 -0.58 6.48
N GLY A 246 -16.31 0.40 6.28
CA GLY A 246 -15.31 0.38 5.22
C GLY A 246 -14.10 -0.51 5.51
N TYR A 247 -13.31 -0.73 4.46
CA TYR A 247 -12.09 -1.53 4.52
C TYR A 247 -11.00 -0.99 3.58
N HIS A 248 -9.74 -1.09 3.98
CA HIS A 248 -8.51 -0.64 3.30
C HIS A 248 -8.27 0.87 3.31
N CYS A 249 -9.24 1.68 2.89
CA CYS A 249 -9.17 3.13 2.91
C CYS A 249 -10.54 3.74 3.25
N ASN A 250 -10.62 5.07 3.34
CA ASN A 250 -11.86 5.76 3.71
C ASN A 250 -12.87 5.81 2.56
N GLN A 251 -14.04 5.20 2.75
CA GLN A 251 -15.14 5.20 1.79
C GLN A 251 -16.34 6.06 2.24
N ALA A 252 -16.21 6.91 3.24
CA ALA A 252 -17.32 7.74 3.74
C ALA A 252 -18.03 8.55 2.66
N LYS A 253 -17.30 8.97 1.60
CA LYS A 253 -17.89 9.70 0.46
C LYS A 253 -18.83 8.85 -0.39
N LEU A 254 -18.69 7.51 -0.36
CA LEU A 254 -19.53 6.59 -1.13
C LEU A 254 -20.84 6.27 -0.43
N ALA A 255 -20.91 6.46 0.88
CA ALA A 255 -22.09 6.16 1.69
C ALA A 255 -22.34 7.25 2.76
N PRO A 256 -22.66 8.49 2.37
CA PRO A 256 -22.73 9.62 3.29
C PRO A 256 -23.82 9.50 4.36
N LYS A 257 -24.78 8.60 4.21
CA LYS A 257 -25.86 8.37 5.18
C LYS A 257 -25.65 7.11 6.01
N GLY A 258 -24.98 6.10 5.45
CA GLY A 258 -24.87 4.76 6.04
C GLY A 258 -23.46 4.35 6.45
N TYR A 259 -22.43 5.17 6.22
CA TYR A 259 -21.07 4.83 6.59
C TYR A 259 -20.83 5.03 8.09
N LEU A 260 -20.51 3.95 8.80
CA LEU A 260 -20.29 3.98 10.25
C LEU A 260 -18.84 4.30 10.62
N THR A 261 -17.94 3.52 10.06
CA THR A 261 -16.48 3.54 10.33
C THR A 261 -15.76 2.69 9.27
N GLY A 262 -14.44 2.53 9.38
CA GLY A 262 -13.67 1.65 8.52
C GLY A 262 -12.36 1.20 9.16
N ALA A 263 -11.85 0.07 8.71
CA ALA A 263 -10.51 -0.41 9.01
C ALA A 263 -9.56 0.02 7.89
N GLU A 264 -8.68 0.96 8.16
CA GLU A 264 -7.83 1.61 7.16
C GLU A 264 -6.35 1.25 7.35
N TRP A 265 -5.58 1.24 6.25
CA TRP A 265 -4.14 1.03 6.26
C TRP A 265 -3.39 2.36 6.36
N ALA A 266 -2.32 2.39 7.14
CA ALA A 266 -1.35 3.48 7.22
C ALA A 266 0.03 2.98 6.72
N TRP A 267 0.14 2.71 5.41
CA TRP A 267 1.35 2.14 4.80
C TRP A 267 2.51 3.13 4.69
N GLU A 268 2.26 4.44 4.78
CA GLU A 268 3.26 5.48 4.61
C GLU A 268 4.45 5.33 5.57
N LYS A 269 4.17 4.96 6.84
CA LYS A 269 5.24 4.74 7.82
C LYS A 269 6.08 3.53 7.45
N VAL A 270 5.44 2.40 7.14
CA VAL A 270 6.10 1.14 6.80
C VAL A 270 7.03 1.31 5.60
N TYR A 271 6.54 1.96 4.55
CA TYR A 271 7.34 2.20 3.34
C TYR A 271 8.46 3.21 3.57
N THR A 272 8.20 4.26 4.34
CA THR A 272 9.23 5.25 4.68
C THR A 272 10.37 4.62 5.49
N ASP A 273 10.05 3.79 6.47
CA ASP A 273 11.05 3.09 7.28
C ASP A 273 11.89 2.15 6.39
N MET A 274 11.26 1.29 5.57
CA MET A 274 11.97 0.39 4.65
C MET A 274 12.87 1.12 3.64
N VAL A 275 12.44 2.29 3.16
CA VAL A 275 13.23 3.11 2.23
C VAL A 275 14.42 3.76 2.93
N ASN A 276 14.25 4.20 4.18
CA ASN A 276 15.34 4.78 4.96
C ASN A 276 16.41 3.73 5.30
N ASP A 277 16.02 2.48 5.54
CA ASP A 277 16.95 1.36 5.74
C ASP A 277 17.78 1.04 4.49
N MET A 278 17.37 1.50 3.31
CA MET A 278 18.08 1.33 2.03
C MET A 278 19.05 2.48 1.70
N LYS A 279 18.94 3.62 2.38
CA LYS A 279 19.80 4.82 2.19
C LYS A 279 21.07 4.74 3.02
#